data_6e7b4f7715edf9398a5a587be7b2d1a5
#
_entry.id   6e7b4f7715edf9398a5a587be7b2d1a5
#
_cell.length_a   1.000
_cell.length_b   1.000
_cell.length_c   1.000
_cell.angle_alpha   90.00
_cell.angle_beta   90.00
_cell.angle_gamma   90.00
#
_symmetry.space_group_name_H-M   'P 1'
#
loop_
_entity.id
_entity.type
_entity.pdbx_description
1 polymer ?
#
loop_
_entity_poly.entity_id
_entity_poly.type
_entity_poly.pdbx_seq_one_letter_code
_entity_poly.pdbx_strand_id
1 'polypeptide(L)'
;TTEESDTIKLGGNFELSGGASAYGTLMDEGIKMAVAEQNAADGLLGKEIEYVSYDNKSEPSESTSVATRLATEDNVVAILGPATTGAANAQSPAVTRAKVPAILPAATGDGVTMDGDSVLEYVFRVCFQDSFQGKALAEFAQTDLQATKAVILVDNSTDYAIGLADAFKETFTGDIVAEENFTAGDTDFKAILTNIANLDYDVIFLPGYYEEGGLIIKQAREMGIVQPILGPDGFANSTLVELAGADNVDNVFYASHFTPNSEDPKVQDFLAAFEAEYGKPADSFAALAYDAAQLVFDAIANADSTDPQAITDALAATEDFEGVTGTFSFDENHNPIKSAFVIELQDGVEVGNSIVEPAK
;
A
#
# COMPACT_ATOMS: atom_id res chain seq x y z
N THR A 1 3.29 -24.12 -34.13
CA THR A 1 2.30 -23.03 -34.11
C THR A 1 1.67 -23.05 -32.75
N THR A 2 2.19 -22.20 -31.82
CA THR A 2 1.48 -21.79 -30.61
C THR A 2 0.18 -21.17 -31.09
N GLU A 3 -0.97 -21.74 -30.71
CA GLU A 3 -2.26 -21.06 -30.87
C GLU A 3 -2.13 -19.75 -30.09
N GLU A 4 -2.21 -18.60 -30.77
CA GLU A 4 -2.32 -17.31 -30.11
C GLU A 4 -3.59 -17.35 -29.26
N SER A 5 -3.45 -17.18 -27.96
CA SER A 5 -4.59 -17.09 -27.04
C SER A 5 -5.46 -15.90 -27.46
N ASP A 6 -6.78 -16.12 -27.52
CA ASP A 6 -7.76 -15.05 -27.79
C ASP A 6 -7.90 -14.10 -26.59
N THR A 7 -7.26 -14.41 -25.47
CA THR A 7 -7.30 -13.63 -24.23
C THR A 7 -5.89 -13.28 -23.73
N ILE A 8 -5.79 -12.14 -23.03
CA ILE A 8 -4.60 -11.72 -22.27
C ILE A 8 -4.85 -12.07 -20.81
N LYS A 9 -4.03 -12.95 -20.23
CA LYS A 9 -4.20 -13.38 -18.84
C LYS A 9 -3.37 -12.53 -17.89
N LEU A 10 -4.03 -11.93 -16.91
CA LEU A 10 -3.41 -11.23 -15.78
C LEU A 10 -3.65 -12.01 -14.49
N GLY A 11 -2.64 -12.05 -13.62
CA GLY A 11 -2.72 -12.72 -12.33
C GLY A 11 -2.88 -11.74 -11.17
N GLY A 12 -3.66 -12.13 -10.15
CA GLY A 12 -3.75 -11.45 -8.86
C GLY A 12 -3.21 -12.34 -7.75
N ASN A 13 -2.29 -11.81 -6.96
CA ASN A 13 -1.78 -12.45 -5.75
C ASN A 13 -2.08 -11.53 -4.58
N PHE A 14 -3.14 -11.80 -3.83
CA PHE A 14 -3.59 -10.89 -2.79
C PHE A 14 -3.91 -11.59 -1.48
N GLU A 15 -3.85 -10.82 -0.41
CA GLU A 15 -4.31 -11.14 0.94
C GLU A 15 -5.85 -11.08 0.97
N LEU A 16 -6.56 -12.12 0.48
CA LEU A 16 -8.02 -12.14 0.48
C LEU A 16 -8.61 -12.69 1.78
N SER A 17 -7.76 -13.29 2.61
CA SER A 17 -8.05 -13.70 3.99
C SER A 17 -6.86 -13.44 4.91
N GLY A 18 -7.04 -13.59 6.24
CA GLY A 18 -6.01 -13.30 7.22
C GLY A 18 -5.94 -11.82 7.63
N GLY A 19 -4.88 -11.43 8.35
CA GLY A 19 -4.77 -10.13 9.01
C GLY A 19 -4.67 -8.91 8.09
N ALA A 20 -4.33 -9.08 6.80
CA ALA A 20 -4.28 -8.00 5.81
C ALA A 20 -5.42 -8.05 4.79
N SER A 21 -6.49 -8.82 5.08
CA SER A 21 -7.56 -9.08 4.10
C SER A 21 -8.37 -7.85 3.71
N ALA A 22 -8.45 -6.83 4.56
CA ALA A 22 -9.13 -5.58 4.20
C ALA A 22 -8.39 -4.84 3.07
N TYR A 23 -7.05 -4.90 3.04
CA TYR A 23 -6.27 -4.36 1.93
C TYR A 23 -6.48 -5.17 0.64
N GLY A 24 -6.20 -6.48 0.70
CA GLY A 24 -6.21 -7.34 -0.47
C GLY A 24 -7.56 -7.42 -1.17
N THR A 25 -8.65 -7.44 -0.41
CA THR A 25 -10.00 -7.48 -0.97
C THR A 25 -10.32 -6.23 -1.79
N LEU A 26 -10.02 -5.04 -1.25
CA LEU A 26 -10.26 -3.77 -1.97
C LEU A 26 -9.34 -3.61 -3.18
N MET A 27 -8.11 -4.10 -3.10
CA MET A 27 -7.20 -4.13 -4.24
C MET A 27 -7.69 -5.04 -5.37
N ASP A 28 -8.12 -6.24 -5.04
CA ASP A 28 -8.66 -7.20 -6.00
C ASP A 28 -9.92 -6.66 -6.71
N GLU A 29 -10.78 -5.97 -5.96
CA GLU A 29 -11.94 -5.26 -6.51
C GLU A 29 -11.53 -4.11 -7.44
N GLY A 30 -10.55 -3.29 -7.07
CA GLY A 30 -10.02 -2.21 -7.91
C GLY A 30 -9.49 -2.72 -9.26
N ILE A 31 -8.77 -3.85 -9.24
CA ILE A 31 -8.29 -4.48 -10.48
C ILE A 31 -9.44 -5.05 -11.32
N LYS A 32 -10.40 -5.73 -10.69
CA LYS A 32 -11.58 -6.26 -11.39
C LYS A 32 -12.35 -5.15 -12.08
N MET A 33 -12.51 -4.00 -11.44
CA MET A 33 -13.16 -2.84 -12.06
C MET A 33 -12.35 -2.34 -13.27
N ALA A 34 -11.03 -2.14 -13.13
CA ALA A 34 -10.17 -1.72 -14.24
C ALA A 34 -10.24 -2.69 -15.43
N VAL A 35 -10.22 -3.99 -15.18
CA VAL A 35 -10.34 -5.03 -16.21
C VAL A 35 -11.69 -4.98 -16.90
N ALA A 36 -12.78 -4.81 -16.14
CA ALA A 36 -14.13 -4.72 -16.69
C ALA A 36 -14.28 -3.47 -17.60
N GLU A 37 -13.77 -2.34 -17.17
CA GLU A 37 -13.76 -1.09 -17.94
C GLU A 37 -12.94 -1.25 -19.24
N GLN A 38 -11.75 -1.82 -19.16
CA GLN A 38 -10.89 -2.06 -20.33
C GLN A 38 -11.54 -3.03 -21.34
N ASN A 39 -12.16 -4.10 -20.84
CA ASN A 39 -12.88 -5.05 -21.70
C ASN A 39 -14.12 -4.41 -22.35
N ALA A 40 -14.82 -3.51 -21.64
CA ALA A 40 -15.91 -2.74 -22.22
C ALA A 40 -15.45 -1.73 -23.31
N ALA A 41 -14.16 -1.37 -23.30
CA ALA A 41 -13.50 -0.52 -24.29
C ALA A 41 -12.73 -1.32 -25.37
N ASP A 42 -13.22 -2.51 -25.73
CA ASP A 42 -12.65 -3.42 -26.74
C ASP A 42 -11.35 -4.15 -26.33
N GLY A 43 -11.04 -4.24 -25.03
CA GLY A 43 -9.90 -4.98 -24.51
C GLY A 43 -8.54 -4.34 -24.80
N LEU A 44 -7.50 -5.17 -24.92
CA LEU A 44 -6.13 -4.76 -25.28
C LEU A 44 -5.65 -5.53 -26.51
N LEU A 45 -5.03 -4.84 -27.46
CA LEU A 45 -4.55 -5.43 -28.72
C LEU A 45 -5.64 -6.26 -29.46
N GLY A 46 -6.92 -5.87 -29.29
CA GLY A 46 -8.07 -6.57 -29.85
C GLY A 46 -8.39 -7.91 -29.15
N LYS A 47 -7.89 -8.13 -27.95
CA LYS A 47 -8.11 -9.32 -27.12
C LYS A 47 -8.79 -8.94 -25.81
N GLU A 48 -9.64 -9.83 -25.29
CA GLU A 48 -10.22 -9.71 -23.95
C GLU A 48 -9.18 -10.00 -22.87
N ILE A 49 -9.27 -9.31 -21.75
CA ILE A 49 -8.44 -9.55 -20.56
C ILE A 49 -9.16 -10.56 -19.67
N GLU A 50 -8.49 -11.65 -19.35
CA GLU A 50 -8.89 -12.63 -18.34
C GLU A 50 -8.07 -12.35 -17.06
N TYR A 51 -8.75 -12.04 -15.96
CA TYR A 51 -8.10 -11.82 -14.66
C TYR A 51 -8.37 -12.99 -13.72
N VAL A 52 -7.29 -13.62 -13.24
CA VAL A 52 -7.31 -14.76 -12.32
C VAL A 52 -6.62 -14.37 -11.03
N SER A 53 -7.32 -14.35 -9.90
CA SER A 53 -6.74 -14.03 -8.60
C SER A 53 -6.82 -15.17 -7.60
N TYR A 54 -5.81 -15.25 -6.73
CA TYR A 54 -5.72 -16.24 -5.66
C TYR A 54 -5.40 -15.59 -4.32
N ASP A 55 -5.93 -16.22 -3.27
CA ASP A 55 -5.72 -15.84 -1.88
C ASP A 55 -4.38 -16.35 -1.36
N ASN A 56 -3.48 -15.45 -0.96
CA ASN A 56 -2.23 -15.79 -0.28
C ASN A 56 -2.38 -15.89 1.25
N LYS A 57 -3.60 -15.69 1.78
CA LYS A 57 -3.98 -15.85 3.19
C LYS A 57 -3.22 -14.94 4.16
N SER A 58 -2.62 -13.87 3.68
CA SER A 58 -1.69 -13.00 4.41
C SER A 58 -0.42 -13.75 4.91
N GLU A 59 -0.06 -14.85 4.23
CA GLU A 59 1.09 -15.68 4.58
C GLU A 59 2.18 -15.59 3.49
N PRO A 60 3.42 -15.21 3.82
CA PRO A 60 4.51 -15.07 2.83
C PRO A 60 4.75 -16.35 2.01
N SER A 61 4.68 -17.54 2.62
CA SER A 61 4.86 -18.81 1.91
C SER A 61 3.76 -19.10 0.88
N GLU A 62 2.53 -18.71 1.18
CA GLU A 62 1.41 -18.82 0.24
C GLU A 62 1.56 -17.84 -0.91
N SER A 63 2.05 -16.62 -0.65
CA SER A 63 2.36 -15.63 -1.70
C SER A 63 3.34 -16.19 -2.75
N THR A 64 4.41 -16.87 -2.29
CA THR A 64 5.34 -17.59 -3.19
C THR A 64 4.64 -18.66 -4.02
N SER A 65 3.76 -19.44 -3.39
CA SER A 65 3.03 -20.53 -4.04
C SER A 65 2.05 -20.00 -5.09
N VAL A 66 1.31 -18.94 -4.76
CA VAL A 66 0.38 -18.26 -5.68
C VAL A 66 1.13 -17.68 -6.87
N ALA A 67 2.23 -16.96 -6.65
CA ALA A 67 3.03 -16.39 -7.73
C ALA A 67 3.58 -17.47 -8.67
N THR A 68 4.07 -18.58 -8.12
CA THR A 68 4.57 -19.71 -8.90
C THR A 68 3.45 -20.28 -9.76
N ARG A 69 2.26 -20.51 -9.20
CA ARG A 69 1.11 -21.03 -9.91
C ARG A 69 0.67 -20.11 -11.07
N LEU A 70 0.48 -18.82 -10.78
CA LEU A 70 0.10 -17.83 -11.78
C LEU A 70 1.07 -17.81 -12.97
N ALA A 71 2.38 -17.81 -12.67
CA ALA A 71 3.40 -17.71 -13.71
C ALA A 71 3.61 -19.00 -14.51
N THR A 72 3.45 -20.19 -13.91
CA THR A 72 3.87 -21.46 -14.53
C THR A 72 2.72 -22.38 -14.93
N GLU A 73 1.56 -22.26 -14.30
CA GLU A 73 0.37 -23.07 -14.60
C GLU A 73 -0.68 -22.26 -15.36
N ASP A 74 -1.01 -21.06 -14.86
CA ASP A 74 -2.01 -20.20 -15.50
C ASP A 74 -1.43 -19.42 -16.68
N ASN A 75 -0.09 -19.30 -16.77
CA ASN A 75 0.66 -18.61 -17.83
C ASN A 75 0.22 -17.15 -18.00
N VAL A 76 0.12 -16.42 -16.90
CA VAL A 76 -0.20 -14.98 -16.92
C VAL A 76 0.95 -14.16 -17.49
N VAL A 77 0.65 -13.06 -18.15
CA VAL A 77 1.67 -12.16 -18.73
C VAL A 77 2.19 -11.12 -17.75
N ALA A 78 1.45 -10.86 -16.67
CA ALA A 78 1.85 -10.00 -15.54
C ALA A 78 1.08 -10.43 -14.29
N ILE A 79 1.66 -10.13 -13.11
CA ILE A 79 1.06 -10.38 -11.79
C ILE A 79 0.85 -9.03 -11.09
N LEU A 80 -0.35 -8.83 -10.54
CA LEU A 80 -0.72 -7.69 -9.71
C LEU A 80 -0.77 -8.13 -8.24
N GLY A 81 -0.13 -7.35 -7.38
CA GLY A 81 0.03 -7.72 -5.96
C GLY A 81 1.40 -8.33 -5.63
N PRO A 82 1.60 -8.74 -4.38
CA PRO A 82 0.68 -8.62 -3.24
C PRO A 82 0.64 -7.22 -2.60
N ALA A 83 -0.17 -7.10 -1.53
CA ALA A 83 -0.35 -5.84 -0.82
C ALA A 83 0.80 -5.54 0.15
N THR A 84 1.27 -6.53 0.89
CA THR A 84 2.18 -6.35 2.01
C THR A 84 3.65 -6.54 1.64
N THR A 85 4.55 -5.84 2.33
CA THR A 85 6.01 -5.94 2.15
C THR A 85 6.52 -7.37 2.32
N GLY A 86 6.08 -8.09 3.35
CA GLY A 86 6.52 -9.46 3.60
C GLY A 86 6.10 -10.44 2.51
N ALA A 87 4.87 -10.32 2.01
CA ALA A 87 4.37 -11.14 0.91
C ALA A 87 5.07 -10.80 -0.42
N ALA A 88 5.38 -9.51 -0.66
CA ALA A 88 6.11 -9.06 -1.84
C ALA A 88 7.54 -9.61 -1.87
N ASN A 89 8.26 -9.53 -0.75
CA ASN A 89 9.60 -10.12 -0.62
C ASN A 89 9.61 -11.63 -0.88
N ALA A 90 8.58 -12.33 -0.40
CA ALA A 90 8.45 -13.78 -0.62
C ALA A 90 8.10 -14.16 -2.07
N GLN A 91 7.34 -13.33 -2.78
CA GLN A 91 6.96 -13.52 -4.18
C GLN A 91 8.14 -13.30 -5.15
N SER A 92 8.98 -12.31 -4.89
CA SER A 92 10.00 -11.79 -5.82
C SER A 92 10.90 -12.86 -6.45
N PRO A 93 11.40 -13.88 -5.72
CA PRO A 93 12.19 -14.95 -6.34
C PRO A 93 11.41 -15.80 -7.36
N ALA A 94 10.11 -15.98 -7.16
CA ALA A 94 9.28 -16.77 -8.06
C ALA A 94 9.05 -16.04 -9.39
N VAL A 95 8.68 -14.76 -9.35
CA VAL A 95 8.42 -13.95 -10.55
C VAL A 95 9.71 -13.70 -11.33
N THR A 96 10.83 -13.44 -10.64
CA THR A 96 12.16 -13.28 -11.27
C THR A 96 12.58 -14.54 -12.01
N ARG A 97 12.41 -15.73 -11.40
CA ARG A 97 12.74 -17.00 -12.03
C ARG A 97 11.87 -17.28 -13.26
N ALA A 98 10.57 -16.95 -13.16
CA ALA A 98 9.62 -17.16 -14.23
C ALA A 98 9.72 -16.09 -15.34
N LYS A 99 10.40 -14.96 -15.07
CA LYS A 99 10.49 -13.78 -15.94
C LYS A 99 9.11 -13.22 -16.30
N VAL A 100 8.25 -13.10 -15.30
CA VAL A 100 6.93 -12.48 -15.39
C VAL A 100 6.92 -11.24 -14.53
N PRO A 101 6.58 -10.05 -15.07
CA PRO A 101 6.58 -8.83 -14.28
C PRO A 101 5.50 -8.86 -13.20
N ALA A 102 5.85 -8.36 -12.02
CA ALA A 102 4.95 -8.17 -10.89
C ALA A 102 4.88 -6.68 -10.52
N ILE A 103 3.67 -6.17 -10.37
CA ILE A 103 3.41 -4.79 -9.99
C ILE A 103 2.78 -4.79 -8.61
N LEU A 104 3.50 -4.21 -7.64
CA LEU A 104 3.12 -4.14 -6.25
C LEU A 104 2.28 -2.87 -6.01
N PRO A 105 0.98 -2.98 -5.66
CA PRO A 105 0.16 -1.80 -5.43
C PRO A 105 0.58 -1.02 -4.18
N ALA A 106 0.88 -1.70 -3.07
CA ALA A 106 1.07 -1.06 -1.76
C ALA A 106 2.21 -1.63 -0.91
N ALA A 107 3.07 -2.49 -1.44
CA ALA A 107 4.24 -2.96 -0.71
C ALA A 107 5.31 -1.86 -0.64
N THR A 108 5.33 -1.12 0.46
CA THR A 108 6.11 0.12 0.63
C THR A 108 7.53 -0.10 1.14
N GLY A 109 7.91 -1.28 1.61
CA GLY A 109 9.26 -1.58 2.09
C GLY A 109 10.34 -1.18 1.08
N ASP A 110 11.40 -0.52 1.51
CA ASP A 110 12.40 0.06 0.60
C ASP A 110 13.07 -0.97 -0.31
N GLY A 111 13.30 -2.17 0.20
CA GLY A 111 14.00 -3.24 -0.52
C GLY A 111 13.13 -4.10 -1.44
N VAL A 112 11.81 -3.88 -1.56
CA VAL A 112 10.92 -4.82 -2.29
C VAL A 112 11.21 -4.93 -3.79
N THR A 113 11.81 -3.89 -4.38
CA THR A 113 12.24 -3.87 -5.79
C THR A 113 13.73 -4.19 -5.98
N MET A 114 14.43 -4.58 -4.90
CA MET A 114 15.88 -4.75 -4.89
C MET A 114 16.30 -6.15 -4.43
N ASP A 115 17.44 -6.60 -4.90
CA ASP A 115 18.22 -7.73 -4.36
C ASP A 115 19.62 -7.20 -4.00
N GLY A 116 19.82 -6.87 -2.72
CA GLY A 116 20.98 -6.11 -2.30
C GLY A 116 21.07 -4.75 -2.98
N ASP A 117 22.15 -4.51 -3.73
CA ASP A 117 22.35 -3.26 -4.49
C ASP A 117 21.85 -3.34 -5.94
N SER A 118 21.17 -4.43 -6.32
CA SER A 118 20.73 -4.65 -7.70
C SER A 118 19.21 -4.53 -7.79
N VAL A 119 18.71 -3.86 -8.83
CA VAL A 119 17.27 -3.80 -9.09
C VAL A 119 16.75 -5.17 -9.54
N LEU A 120 15.56 -5.55 -9.04
CA LEU A 120 14.83 -6.72 -9.51
C LEU A 120 14.13 -6.38 -10.82
N GLU A 121 14.64 -6.90 -11.94
CA GLU A 121 14.19 -6.58 -13.30
C GLU A 121 12.67 -6.71 -13.49
N TYR A 122 12.06 -7.69 -12.82
CA TYR A 122 10.63 -8.04 -12.99
C TYR A 122 9.75 -7.54 -11.85
N VAL A 123 10.21 -6.63 -10.99
CA VAL A 123 9.43 -6.13 -9.85
C VAL A 123 9.32 -4.61 -9.93
N PHE A 124 8.08 -4.13 -9.93
CA PHE A 124 7.72 -2.71 -9.98
C PHE A 124 6.74 -2.40 -8.86
N ARG A 125 6.59 -1.13 -8.48
CA ARG A 125 5.55 -0.70 -7.54
C ARG A 125 4.94 0.65 -7.92
N VAL A 126 3.69 0.89 -7.50
CA VAL A 126 3.00 2.15 -7.71
C VAL A 126 2.88 2.99 -6.43
N CYS A 127 3.23 2.42 -5.28
CA CYS A 127 3.27 3.09 -3.98
C CYS A 127 4.62 3.76 -3.70
N PHE A 128 4.65 4.75 -2.80
CA PHE A 128 5.89 5.33 -2.29
C PHE A 128 6.64 4.37 -1.35
N GLN A 129 7.81 4.79 -0.87
CA GLN A 129 8.70 3.98 0.01
C GLN A 129 8.50 4.32 1.48
N ASP A 130 8.82 3.36 2.37
CA ASP A 130 8.79 3.54 3.82
C ASP A 130 9.77 4.61 4.30
N SER A 131 10.95 4.70 3.69
CA SER A 131 11.91 5.78 3.97
C SER A 131 11.32 7.16 3.70
N PHE A 132 10.53 7.31 2.62
CA PHE A 132 9.85 8.56 2.29
C PHE A 132 8.73 8.87 3.29
N GLN A 133 7.81 7.91 3.54
CA GLN A 133 6.69 8.19 4.44
C GLN A 133 7.12 8.34 5.91
N GLY A 134 8.09 7.55 6.38
CA GLY A 134 8.63 7.68 7.74
C GLY A 134 9.28 9.04 7.97
N LYS A 135 10.04 9.53 6.98
CA LYS A 135 10.59 10.88 6.98
C LYS A 135 9.48 11.94 6.99
N ALA A 136 8.50 11.82 6.09
CA ALA A 136 7.39 12.77 5.99
C ALA A 136 6.60 12.87 7.30
N LEU A 137 6.33 11.75 7.97
CA LEU A 137 5.63 11.71 9.25
C LEU A 137 6.47 12.30 10.38
N ALA A 138 7.79 12.09 10.39
CA ALA A 138 8.69 12.71 11.38
C ALA A 138 8.76 14.23 11.19
N GLU A 139 8.85 14.71 9.95
CA GLU A 139 8.82 16.13 9.62
C GLU A 139 7.47 16.75 10.01
N PHE A 140 6.35 16.10 9.70
CA PHE A 140 5.02 16.54 10.12
C PHE A 140 4.89 16.62 11.64
N ALA A 141 5.38 15.63 12.39
CA ALA A 141 5.39 15.66 13.85
C ALA A 141 6.11 16.90 14.37
N GLN A 142 7.25 17.27 13.79
CA GLN A 142 8.07 18.40 14.23
C GLN A 142 7.50 19.75 13.81
N THR A 143 6.99 19.85 12.58
CA THR A 143 6.58 21.15 11.99
C THR A 143 5.12 21.48 12.27
N ASP A 144 4.22 20.55 12.08
CA ASP A 144 2.77 20.76 12.18
C ASP A 144 2.26 20.53 13.60
N LEU A 145 2.71 19.44 14.24
CA LEU A 145 2.36 19.14 15.61
C LEU A 145 3.32 19.76 16.64
N GLN A 146 4.44 20.34 16.19
CA GLN A 146 5.48 20.95 17.02
C GLN A 146 6.02 20.01 18.13
N ALA A 147 6.03 18.70 17.82
CA ALA A 147 6.48 17.69 18.74
C ALA A 147 8.01 17.75 18.94
N THR A 148 8.42 17.70 20.19
CA THR A 148 9.82 17.62 20.61
C THR A 148 10.15 16.29 21.28
N LYS A 149 9.13 15.54 21.67
CA LYS A 149 9.22 14.22 22.31
C LYS A 149 8.23 13.26 21.69
N ALA A 150 8.70 12.10 21.31
CA ALA A 150 7.87 11.05 20.71
C ALA A 150 7.97 9.73 21.48
N VAL A 151 6.89 8.96 21.42
CA VAL A 151 6.85 7.55 21.75
C VAL A 151 6.65 6.77 20.46
N ILE A 152 7.31 5.63 20.32
CA ILE A 152 7.10 4.70 19.20
C ILE A 152 6.46 3.43 19.75
N LEU A 153 5.34 3.01 19.13
CA LEU A 153 4.72 1.71 19.35
C LEU A 153 4.84 0.93 18.04
N VAL A 154 5.73 -0.05 17.99
CA VAL A 154 6.09 -0.71 16.72
C VAL A 154 5.71 -2.19 16.70
N ASP A 155 5.12 -2.63 15.59
CA ASP A 155 5.01 -4.05 15.27
C ASP A 155 6.39 -4.60 14.90
N ASN A 156 7.03 -5.29 15.83
CA ASN A 156 8.37 -5.84 15.62
C ASN A 156 8.39 -7.17 14.85
N SER A 157 7.25 -7.62 14.37
CA SER A 157 7.13 -8.86 13.59
C SER A 157 7.10 -8.65 12.08
N THR A 158 7.05 -7.38 11.61
CA THR A 158 7.01 -7.05 10.19
C THR A 158 8.16 -6.14 9.75
N ASP A 159 8.77 -6.42 8.60
CA ASP A 159 9.81 -5.58 8.01
C ASP A 159 9.26 -4.17 7.69
N TYR A 160 7.98 -4.09 7.33
CA TYR A 160 7.26 -2.83 7.09
C TYR A 160 7.32 -1.88 8.30
N ALA A 161 6.85 -2.34 9.45
CA ALA A 161 6.79 -1.49 10.64
C ALA A 161 8.19 -1.15 11.18
N ILE A 162 9.14 -2.11 11.11
CA ILE A 162 10.53 -1.89 11.51
C ILE A 162 11.18 -0.81 10.64
N GLY A 163 11.05 -0.92 9.30
CA GLY A 163 11.60 0.05 8.36
C GLY A 163 11.04 1.46 8.57
N LEU A 164 9.73 1.56 8.82
CA LEU A 164 9.07 2.83 9.15
C LEU A 164 9.59 3.44 10.46
N ALA A 165 9.73 2.63 11.51
CA ALA A 165 10.25 3.10 12.79
C ALA A 165 11.69 3.62 12.65
N ASP A 166 12.51 2.95 11.86
CA ASP A 166 13.89 3.38 11.62
C ASP A 166 13.94 4.69 10.82
N ALA A 167 13.15 4.83 9.75
CA ALA A 167 13.08 6.06 8.96
C ALA A 167 12.56 7.26 9.79
N PHE A 168 11.59 7.03 10.66
CA PHE A 168 11.10 8.05 11.59
C PHE A 168 12.21 8.48 12.56
N LYS A 169 12.90 7.52 13.21
CA LYS A 169 13.99 7.78 14.15
C LYS A 169 15.17 8.53 13.52
N GLU A 170 15.51 8.22 12.27
CA GLU A 170 16.57 8.92 11.53
C GLU A 170 16.26 10.39 11.26
N THR A 171 14.98 10.74 11.13
CA THR A 171 14.54 12.10 10.76
C THR A 171 14.08 12.92 11.95
N PHE A 172 13.45 12.30 12.96
CA PHE A 172 12.94 12.99 14.13
C PHE A 172 14.10 13.49 15.01
N THR A 173 14.26 14.81 15.10
CA THR A 173 15.37 15.46 15.84
C THR A 173 15.08 15.65 17.34
N GLY A 174 13.85 15.41 17.77
CA GLY A 174 13.45 15.42 19.17
C GLY A 174 13.84 14.14 19.91
N ASP A 175 13.41 14.03 21.16
CA ASP A 175 13.69 12.86 22.00
C ASP A 175 12.70 11.74 21.75
N ILE A 176 13.18 10.52 21.48
CA ILE A 176 12.36 9.30 21.55
C ILE A 176 12.38 8.84 23.02
N VAL A 177 11.31 9.12 23.75
CA VAL A 177 11.26 8.90 25.21
C VAL A 177 10.92 7.46 25.60
N ALA A 178 10.29 6.71 24.69
CA ALA A 178 10.04 5.28 24.83
C ALA A 178 9.83 4.64 23.45
N GLU A 179 10.21 3.36 23.34
CA GLU A 179 9.86 2.48 22.23
C GLU A 179 9.32 1.18 22.82
N GLU A 180 8.06 0.87 22.50
CA GLU A 180 7.38 -0.35 22.93
C GLU A 180 7.06 -1.22 21.72
N ASN A 181 7.10 -2.53 21.92
CA ASN A 181 6.90 -3.49 20.85
C ASN A 181 5.60 -4.26 21.03
N PHE A 182 4.95 -4.57 19.93
CA PHE A 182 3.87 -5.56 19.84
C PHE A 182 4.11 -6.49 18.64
N THR A 183 3.27 -7.47 18.46
CA THR A 183 3.38 -8.46 17.39
C THR A 183 2.06 -8.54 16.65
N ALA A 184 2.09 -8.75 15.35
CA ALA A 184 0.89 -8.95 14.53
C ALA A 184 0.02 -10.08 15.12
N GLY A 185 -1.29 -9.83 15.23
CA GLY A 185 -2.26 -10.70 15.86
C GLY A 185 -2.46 -10.48 17.37
N ASP A 186 -1.69 -9.60 18.01
CA ASP A 186 -1.95 -9.17 19.39
C ASP A 186 -3.28 -8.42 19.47
N THR A 187 -4.01 -8.60 20.57
CA THR A 187 -5.31 -7.97 20.79
C THR A 187 -5.42 -7.19 22.11
N ASP A 188 -4.47 -7.34 23.01
CA ASP A 188 -4.40 -6.62 24.28
C ASP A 188 -3.08 -5.85 24.40
N PHE A 189 -3.17 -4.53 24.38
CA PHE A 189 -2.05 -3.60 24.39
C PHE A 189 -1.92 -2.82 25.70
N LYS A 190 -2.71 -3.18 26.74
CA LYS A 190 -2.75 -2.43 28.01
C LYS A 190 -1.39 -2.37 28.70
N ALA A 191 -0.56 -3.41 28.57
CA ALA A 191 0.77 -3.44 29.17
C ALA A 191 1.67 -2.34 28.59
N ILE A 192 1.83 -2.29 27.27
CA ILE A 192 2.66 -1.27 26.59
C ILE A 192 2.08 0.13 26.78
N LEU A 193 0.76 0.28 26.74
CA LEU A 193 0.09 1.57 26.98
C LEU A 193 0.27 2.05 28.43
N THR A 194 0.28 1.16 29.41
CA THR A 194 0.57 1.49 30.81
C THR A 194 2.01 2.01 30.98
N ASN A 195 2.96 1.43 30.26
CA ASN A 195 4.36 1.87 30.31
C ASN A 195 4.53 3.31 29.87
N ILE A 196 3.73 3.78 28.92
CA ILE A 196 3.85 5.14 28.37
C ILE A 196 2.86 6.14 29.00
N ALA A 197 1.81 5.70 29.68
CA ALA A 197 0.68 6.56 30.12
C ALA A 197 1.09 7.75 30.97
N ASN A 198 2.19 7.65 31.73
CA ASN A 198 2.67 8.70 32.63
C ASN A 198 3.96 9.37 32.15
N LEU A 199 4.43 9.07 30.95
CA LEU A 199 5.59 9.72 30.36
C LEU A 199 5.20 11.10 29.79
N ASP A 200 6.18 11.98 29.71
CA ASP A 200 6.05 13.30 29.11
C ASP A 200 6.46 13.23 27.63
N TYR A 201 5.47 13.20 26.73
CA TYR A 201 5.66 13.17 25.27
C TYR A 201 4.52 13.90 24.55
N ASP A 202 4.80 14.31 23.32
CA ASP A 202 3.91 15.15 22.51
C ASP A 202 3.12 14.32 21.49
N VAL A 203 3.69 13.20 21.01
CA VAL A 203 3.13 12.39 19.90
C VAL A 203 3.46 10.91 20.07
N ILE A 204 2.57 10.06 19.58
CA ILE A 204 2.81 8.62 19.40
C ILE A 204 2.99 8.35 17.90
N PHE A 205 4.10 7.74 17.50
CA PHE A 205 4.25 7.13 16.18
C PHE A 205 3.94 5.65 16.30
N LEU A 206 3.00 5.16 15.47
CA LEU A 206 2.44 3.82 15.56
C LEU A 206 2.60 3.08 14.21
N PRO A 207 3.82 2.64 13.86
CA PRO A 207 4.04 1.85 12.66
C PRO A 207 3.50 0.43 12.81
N GLY A 208 2.54 0.08 11.98
CA GLY A 208 1.83 -1.19 11.96
C GLY A 208 0.64 -1.15 11.00
N TYR A 209 -0.11 -2.24 10.95
CA TYR A 209 -1.30 -2.36 10.12
C TYR A 209 -2.59 -1.96 10.87
N TYR A 210 -3.70 -1.89 10.13
CA TYR A 210 -4.99 -1.40 10.63
C TYR A 210 -5.55 -2.22 11.79
N GLU A 211 -5.29 -3.52 11.82
CA GLU A 211 -5.91 -4.43 12.80
C GLU A 211 -5.43 -4.10 14.21
N GLU A 212 -4.13 -4.12 14.45
CA GLU A 212 -3.53 -3.74 15.72
C GLU A 212 -3.64 -2.23 15.95
N GLY A 213 -3.43 -1.41 14.90
CA GLY A 213 -3.53 0.05 14.96
C GLY A 213 -4.87 0.52 15.50
N GLY A 214 -5.98 -0.03 14.97
CA GLY A 214 -7.34 0.29 15.45
C GLY A 214 -7.56 -0.09 16.90
N LEU A 215 -7.11 -1.28 17.30
CA LEU A 215 -7.23 -1.75 18.68
C LEU A 215 -6.36 -0.94 19.66
N ILE A 216 -5.15 -0.55 19.25
CA ILE A 216 -4.26 0.30 20.07
C ILE A 216 -4.89 1.69 20.25
N ILE A 217 -5.39 2.30 19.19
CA ILE A 217 -6.09 3.60 19.27
C ILE A 217 -7.23 3.51 20.28
N LYS A 218 -8.10 2.50 20.16
CA LYS A 218 -9.21 2.28 21.09
C LYS A 218 -8.74 2.19 22.53
N GLN A 219 -7.81 1.27 22.81
CA GLN A 219 -7.34 1.03 24.18
C GLN A 219 -6.58 2.23 24.74
N ALA A 220 -5.82 2.97 23.94
CA ALA A 220 -5.15 4.20 24.34
C ALA A 220 -6.17 5.26 24.79
N ARG A 221 -7.20 5.50 24.01
CA ARG A 221 -8.26 6.49 24.35
C ARG A 221 -9.06 6.06 25.58
N GLU A 222 -9.42 4.77 25.70
CA GLU A 222 -10.05 4.22 26.91
C GLU A 222 -9.21 4.39 28.18
N MET A 223 -7.88 4.40 28.06
CA MET A 223 -6.94 4.65 29.15
C MET A 223 -6.65 6.16 29.40
N GLY A 224 -7.28 7.06 28.63
CA GLY A 224 -7.11 8.51 28.78
C GLY A 224 -5.86 9.07 28.11
N ILE A 225 -5.19 8.33 27.25
CA ILE A 225 -4.08 8.81 26.41
C ILE A 225 -4.68 9.61 25.25
N VAL A 226 -4.44 10.93 25.24
CA VAL A 226 -5.08 11.87 24.29
C VAL A 226 -4.12 12.48 23.30
N GLN A 227 -2.82 12.19 23.40
CA GLN A 227 -1.80 12.70 22.50
C GLN A 227 -2.11 12.30 21.04
N PRO A 228 -1.66 13.11 20.07
CA PRO A 228 -1.73 12.77 18.66
C PRO A 228 -1.12 11.40 18.37
N ILE A 229 -1.79 10.62 17.50
CA ILE A 229 -1.27 9.37 17.01
C ILE A 229 -0.98 9.52 15.51
N LEU A 230 0.26 9.26 15.12
CA LEU A 230 0.71 9.21 13.74
C LEU A 230 0.82 7.75 13.28
N GLY A 231 0.12 7.42 12.22
CA GLY A 231 0.19 6.12 11.58
C GLY A 231 0.74 6.18 10.16
N PRO A 232 1.19 5.05 9.62
CA PRO A 232 1.60 4.93 8.24
C PRO A 232 0.41 4.75 7.29
N ASP A 233 0.70 4.54 6.00
CA ASP A 233 -0.30 4.28 4.96
C ASP A 233 -1.21 3.07 5.23
N GLY A 234 -0.74 2.11 6.02
CA GLY A 234 -1.55 0.99 6.51
C GLY A 234 -2.79 1.39 7.30
N PHE A 235 -2.90 2.65 7.74
CA PHE A 235 -4.09 3.19 8.41
C PHE A 235 -5.16 3.68 7.41
N ALA A 236 -4.86 3.79 6.15
CA ALA A 236 -5.75 4.33 5.11
C ALA A 236 -6.90 3.37 4.71
N ASN A 237 -7.52 2.74 5.69
CA ASN A 237 -8.61 1.77 5.50
C ASN A 237 -9.71 1.97 6.55
N SER A 238 -10.98 1.89 6.14
CA SER A 238 -12.13 2.10 7.04
C SER A 238 -12.19 1.11 8.20
N THR A 239 -11.62 -0.08 8.06
CA THR A 239 -11.57 -1.09 9.13
C THR A 239 -10.80 -0.59 10.35
N LEU A 240 -9.80 0.32 10.18
CA LEU A 240 -9.16 0.98 11.32
C LEU A 240 -10.18 1.67 12.22
N VAL A 241 -11.07 2.48 11.62
CA VAL A 241 -12.10 3.24 12.33
C VAL A 241 -13.16 2.31 12.94
N GLU A 242 -13.52 1.24 12.22
CA GLU A 242 -14.46 0.23 12.72
C GLU A 242 -13.93 -0.46 13.99
N LEU A 243 -12.66 -0.83 14.01
CA LEU A 243 -12.00 -1.47 15.16
C LEU A 243 -11.76 -0.51 16.33
N ALA A 244 -11.34 0.71 16.02
CA ALA A 244 -11.11 1.73 17.04
C ALA A 244 -12.42 2.25 17.66
N GLY A 245 -13.49 2.33 16.88
CA GLY A 245 -14.70 3.09 17.18
C GLY A 245 -14.49 4.57 16.87
N ALA A 246 -15.40 5.17 16.08
CA ALA A 246 -15.25 6.53 15.57
C ALA A 246 -14.94 7.56 16.66
N ASP A 247 -15.63 7.49 17.80
CA ASP A 247 -15.42 8.40 18.96
C ASP A 247 -14.00 8.33 19.56
N ASN A 248 -13.21 7.30 19.23
CA ASN A 248 -11.81 7.15 19.66
C ASN A 248 -10.81 7.63 18.60
N VAL A 249 -11.28 7.90 17.39
CA VAL A 249 -10.41 8.29 16.27
C VAL A 249 -10.40 9.81 16.14
N ASP A 250 -9.94 10.45 17.22
CA ASP A 250 -9.65 11.87 17.28
C ASP A 250 -8.15 12.09 17.37
N ASN A 251 -7.68 13.16 16.73
CA ASN A 251 -6.27 13.52 16.77
C ASN A 251 -5.38 12.37 16.26
N VAL A 252 -5.84 11.73 15.18
CA VAL A 252 -5.15 10.65 14.47
C VAL A 252 -4.77 11.15 13.08
N PHE A 253 -3.51 10.93 12.72
CA PHE A 253 -2.95 11.35 11.45
C PHE A 253 -2.27 10.15 10.78
N TYR A 254 -2.33 10.06 9.45
CA TYR A 254 -1.64 8.98 8.75
C TYR A 254 -1.19 9.39 7.34
N ALA A 255 -0.13 8.73 6.86
CA ALA A 255 0.30 8.88 5.48
C ALA A 255 -0.69 8.19 4.53
N SER A 256 -0.92 8.78 3.36
CA SER A 256 -1.78 8.20 2.33
C SER A 256 -1.26 8.54 0.94
N HIS A 257 -1.57 7.66 -0.02
CA HIS A 257 -1.30 7.88 -1.45
C HIS A 257 -2.39 8.70 -2.13
N PHE A 258 -3.51 8.88 -1.46
CA PHE A 258 -4.75 9.34 -2.06
C PHE A 258 -5.65 9.96 -0.99
N THR A 259 -6.49 10.92 -1.40
CA THR A 259 -7.60 11.41 -0.56
C THR A 259 -8.91 11.38 -1.35
N PRO A 260 -10.00 10.84 -0.77
CA PRO A 260 -11.32 10.87 -1.40
C PRO A 260 -11.88 12.29 -1.50
N ASN A 261 -11.32 13.25 -0.76
CA ASN A 261 -11.71 14.66 -0.79
C ASN A 261 -11.02 15.46 -1.92
N SER A 262 -10.27 14.80 -2.82
CA SER A 262 -9.67 15.44 -3.98
C SER A 262 -10.74 16.03 -4.91
N GLU A 263 -10.49 17.23 -5.41
CA GLU A 263 -11.33 17.87 -6.43
C GLU A 263 -10.99 17.42 -7.86
N ASP A 264 -9.97 16.57 -8.03
CA ASP A 264 -9.59 16.05 -9.34
C ASP A 264 -10.73 15.20 -9.92
N PRO A 265 -11.25 15.55 -11.13
CA PRO A 265 -12.31 14.79 -11.78
C PRO A 265 -11.99 13.30 -11.94
N LYS A 266 -10.72 12.94 -12.23
CA LYS A 266 -10.28 11.53 -12.36
C LYS A 266 -10.51 10.76 -11.05
N VAL A 267 -10.20 11.38 -9.91
CA VAL A 267 -10.45 10.79 -8.59
C VAL A 267 -11.93 10.64 -8.34
N GLN A 268 -12.73 11.67 -8.62
CA GLN A 268 -14.17 11.64 -8.38
C GLN A 268 -14.88 10.62 -9.29
N ASP A 269 -14.47 10.50 -10.55
CA ASP A 269 -15.00 9.50 -11.48
C ASP A 269 -14.67 8.07 -10.99
N PHE A 270 -13.44 7.83 -10.53
CA PHE A 270 -13.04 6.54 -9.94
C PHE A 270 -13.89 6.20 -8.71
N LEU A 271 -14.04 7.14 -7.77
CA LEU A 271 -14.83 6.93 -6.55
C LEU A 271 -16.29 6.59 -6.88
N ALA A 272 -16.90 7.34 -7.80
CA ALA A 272 -18.28 7.11 -8.23
C ALA A 272 -18.47 5.76 -8.92
N ALA A 273 -17.52 5.36 -9.77
CA ALA A 273 -17.54 4.08 -10.47
C ALA A 273 -17.39 2.90 -9.48
N PHE A 274 -16.47 3.01 -8.53
CA PHE A 274 -16.23 1.98 -7.52
C PHE A 274 -17.46 1.80 -6.60
N GLU A 275 -18.04 2.90 -6.12
CA GLU A 275 -19.25 2.86 -5.30
C GLU A 275 -20.45 2.29 -6.06
N ALA A 276 -20.62 2.63 -7.34
CA ALA A 276 -21.67 2.10 -8.19
C ALA A 276 -21.53 0.58 -8.39
N GLU A 277 -20.31 0.07 -8.55
CA GLU A 277 -20.05 -1.36 -8.78
C GLU A 277 -20.16 -2.19 -7.49
N TYR A 278 -19.59 -1.70 -6.39
CA TYR A 278 -19.43 -2.50 -5.16
C TYR A 278 -20.34 -2.08 -4.00
N GLY A 279 -21.07 -0.96 -4.10
CA GLY A 279 -22.00 -0.45 -3.08
C GLY A 279 -21.31 0.01 -1.80
N LYS A 280 -20.01 0.31 -1.87
CA LYS A 280 -19.17 0.80 -0.77
C LYS A 280 -18.12 1.78 -1.29
N PRO A 281 -17.58 2.69 -0.44
CA PRO A 281 -16.54 3.61 -0.86
C PRO A 281 -15.22 2.88 -1.19
N ALA A 282 -14.49 3.41 -2.15
CA ALA A 282 -13.10 3.04 -2.39
C ALA A 282 -12.19 3.71 -1.36
N ASP A 283 -11.06 3.06 -1.08
CA ASP A 283 -9.96 3.62 -0.29
C ASP A 283 -8.68 3.76 -1.12
N SER A 284 -7.59 4.14 -0.45
CA SER A 284 -6.26 4.27 -1.06
C SER A 284 -5.78 2.97 -1.71
N PHE A 285 -6.12 1.81 -1.13
CA PHE A 285 -5.68 0.50 -1.62
C PHE A 285 -6.40 0.09 -2.91
N ALA A 286 -7.71 0.34 -2.99
CA ALA A 286 -8.45 0.15 -4.24
C ALA A 286 -7.93 1.05 -5.36
N ALA A 287 -7.63 2.32 -5.05
CA ALA A 287 -7.08 3.28 -6.00
C ALA A 287 -5.69 2.89 -6.51
N LEU A 288 -4.78 2.46 -5.62
CA LEU A 288 -3.44 1.99 -5.98
C LEU A 288 -3.48 0.74 -6.88
N ALA A 289 -4.36 -0.19 -6.59
CA ALA A 289 -4.50 -1.42 -7.39
C ALA A 289 -5.14 -1.13 -8.75
N TYR A 290 -6.09 -0.21 -8.81
CA TYR A 290 -6.63 0.29 -10.07
C TYR A 290 -5.53 0.92 -10.93
N ASP A 291 -4.68 1.78 -10.35
CA ASP A 291 -3.53 2.37 -11.04
C ASP A 291 -2.53 1.30 -11.50
N ALA A 292 -2.27 0.27 -10.68
CA ALA A 292 -1.37 -0.82 -11.05
C ALA A 292 -1.89 -1.60 -12.28
N ALA A 293 -3.21 -1.81 -12.37
CA ALA A 293 -3.82 -2.44 -13.53
C ALA A 293 -3.72 -1.53 -14.77
N GLN A 294 -4.04 -0.24 -14.65
CA GLN A 294 -3.91 0.72 -15.75
C GLN A 294 -2.47 0.82 -16.27
N LEU A 295 -1.48 0.81 -15.37
CA LEU A 295 -0.07 0.82 -15.72
C LEU A 295 0.32 -0.42 -16.55
N VAL A 296 -0.20 -1.61 -16.21
CA VAL A 296 0.01 -2.83 -17.00
C VAL A 296 -0.66 -2.72 -18.36
N PHE A 297 -1.87 -2.16 -18.44
CA PHE A 297 -2.57 -1.96 -19.71
C PHE A 297 -1.78 -1.04 -20.64
N ASP A 298 -1.28 0.07 -20.13
CA ASP A 298 -0.42 1.01 -20.85
C ASP A 298 0.87 0.31 -21.33
N ALA A 299 1.50 -0.50 -20.48
CA ALA A 299 2.72 -1.21 -20.82
C ALA A 299 2.49 -2.23 -21.96
N ILE A 300 1.38 -3.00 -21.91
CA ILE A 300 1.00 -3.93 -22.96
C ILE A 300 0.71 -3.19 -24.29
N ALA A 301 -0.01 -2.08 -24.23
CA ALA A 301 -0.32 -1.26 -25.39
C ALA A 301 0.94 -0.64 -25.99
N ASN A 302 1.84 -0.09 -25.18
CA ASN A 302 3.08 0.53 -25.61
C ASN A 302 4.08 -0.50 -26.18
N ALA A 303 4.12 -1.71 -25.62
CA ALA A 303 4.92 -2.81 -26.12
C ALA A 303 4.37 -3.40 -27.43
N ASP A 304 3.09 -3.18 -27.74
CA ASP A 304 2.33 -3.86 -28.82
C ASP A 304 2.55 -5.37 -28.77
N SER A 305 2.57 -5.93 -27.54
CA SER A 305 2.96 -7.32 -27.28
C SER A 305 2.38 -7.86 -25.98
N THR A 306 2.15 -9.18 -25.96
CA THR A 306 1.81 -9.92 -24.73
C THR A 306 3.01 -10.72 -24.19
N ASP A 307 4.20 -10.53 -24.74
CA ASP A 307 5.42 -11.14 -24.23
C ASP A 307 5.82 -10.50 -22.90
N PRO A 308 6.02 -11.30 -21.82
CA PRO A 308 6.35 -10.74 -20.51
C PRO A 308 7.60 -9.88 -20.47
N GLN A 309 8.62 -10.18 -21.28
CA GLN A 309 9.84 -9.36 -21.34
C GLN A 309 9.55 -8.00 -21.99
N ALA A 310 8.78 -8.00 -23.10
CA ALA A 310 8.41 -6.73 -23.75
C ALA A 310 7.56 -5.85 -22.83
N ILE A 311 6.66 -6.45 -22.03
CA ILE A 311 5.88 -5.73 -21.01
C ILE A 311 6.81 -5.19 -19.93
N THR A 312 7.79 -5.97 -19.45
CA THR A 312 8.78 -5.54 -18.47
C THR A 312 9.59 -4.35 -18.96
N ASP A 313 10.06 -4.40 -20.21
CA ASP A 313 10.83 -3.29 -20.81
C ASP A 313 9.96 -2.01 -20.94
N ALA A 314 8.69 -2.17 -21.29
CA ALA A 314 7.74 -1.05 -21.37
C ALA A 314 7.42 -0.46 -19.99
N LEU A 315 7.26 -1.31 -18.96
CA LEU A 315 7.10 -0.84 -17.57
C LEU A 315 8.30 -0.04 -17.11
N ALA A 316 9.53 -0.52 -17.34
CA ALA A 316 10.75 0.17 -16.96
C ALA A 316 10.92 1.53 -17.67
N ALA A 317 10.32 1.70 -18.84
CA ALA A 317 10.35 2.92 -19.62
C ALA A 317 9.17 3.89 -19.30
N THR A 318 8.39 3.62 -18.25
CA THR A 318 7.24 4.45 -17.87
C THR A 318 7.68 5.87 -17.48
N GLU A 319 7.15 6.86 -18.18
CA GLU A 319 7.30 8.28 -17.89
C GLU A 319 5.91 8.93 -17.82
N ASP A 320 5.72 9.83 -16.85
CA ASP A 320 4.50 10.64 -16.67
C ASP A 320 3.19 9.84 -16.70
N PHE A 321 3.19 8.65 -16.05
CA PHE A 321 1.97 7.87 -15.87
C PHE A 321 0.96 8.67 -15.04
N GLU A 322 -0.24 8.88 -15.57
CA GLU A 322 -1.29 9.65 -14.94
C GLU A 322 -2.33 8.74 -14.24
N GLY A 323 -2.06 8.38 -12.98
CA GLY A 323 -2.96 7.55 -12.16
C GLY A 323 -4.00 8.36 -11.37
N VAL A 324 -4.90 7.63 -10.71
CA VAL A 324 -5.85 8.17 -9.72
C VAL A 324 -5.11 8.61 -8.45
N THR A 325 -4.01 7.93 -8.12
CA THR A 325 -3.17 8.24 -6.98
C THR A 325 -2.04 9.21 -7.28
N GLY A 326 -2.11 9.91 -8.42
CA GLY A 326 -1.15 10.92 -8.85
C GLY A 326 -0.38 10.53 -10.11
N THR A 327 0.37 11.51 -10.62
CA THR A 327 1.25 11.34 -11.79
C THR A 327 2.65 10.97 -11.32
N PHE A 328 3.28 9.99 -11.96
CA PHE A 328 4.65 9.60 -11.62
C PHE A 328 5.42 9.04 -12.83
N SER A 329 6.73 9.11 -12.71
CA SER A 329 7.71 8.36 -13.50
C SER A 329 8.48 7.44 -12.56
N PHE A 330 9.04 6.34 -13.07
CA PHE A 330 9.89 5.49 -12.25
C PHE A 330 11.31 6.06 -12.11
N ASP A 331 11.90 5.83 -10.93
CA ASP A 331 13.35 5.94 -10.76
C ASP A 331 14.08 4.70 -11.32
N GLU A 332 15.41 4.69 -11.25
CA GLU A 332 16.25 3.59 -11.71
C GLU A 332 16.03 2.25 -10.94
N ASN A 333 15.34 2.31 -9.81
CA ASN A 333 15.04 1.16 -8.95
C ASN A 333 13.57 0.73 -9.02
N HIS A 334 12.84 1.14 -10.06
CA HIS A 334 11.42 0.85 -10.28
C HIS A 334 10.47 1.39 -9.20
N ASN A 335 10.86 2.49 -8.55
CA ASN A 335 10.01 3.19 -7.59
C ASN A 335 9.37 4.42 -8.25
N PRO A 336 8.10 4.72 -7.96
CA PRO A 336 7.48 5.93 -8.45
C PRO A 336 7.97 7.14 -7.64
N ILE A 337 8.26 8.24 -8.34
CA ILE A 337 8.53 9.53 -7.72
C ILE A 337 7.19 10.26 -7.63
N LYS A 338 6.55 10.23 -6.46
CA LYS A 338 5.21 10.79 -6.24
C LYS A 338 5.07 11.42 -4.85
N SER A 339 4.10 12.34 -4.72
CA SER A 339 3.75 12.98 -3.46
C SER A 339 2.99 12.02 -2.53
N ALA A 340 2.99 12.34 -1.23
CA ALA A 340 2.14 11.72 -0.23
C ALA A 340 1.18 12.76 0.38
N PHE A 341 0.09 12.27 0.96
CA PHE A 341 -0.77 13.05 1.84
C PHE A 341 -0.51 12.67 3.31
N VAL A 342 -0.66 13.62 4.21
CA VAL A 342 -0.89 13.33 5.63
C VAL A 342 -2.34 13.70 5.91
N ILE A 343 -3.15 12.72 6.25
CA ILE A 343 -4.58 12.83 6.50
C ILE A 343 -4.80 13.06 7.99
N GLU A 344 -5.69 13.98 8.34
CA GLU A 344 -6.17 14.20 9.71
C GLU A 344 -7.56 13.62 9.90
N LEU A 345 -7.73 12.78 10.91
CA LEU A 345 -9.03 12.23 11.30
C LEU A 345 -9.54 12.85 12.61
N GLN A 346 -10.85 13.19 12.62
CA GLN A 346 -11.62 13.48 13.80
C GLN A 346 -12.98 12.78 13.74
N ASP A 347 -13.42 12.17 14.83
CA ASP A 347 -14.60 11.29 14.87
C ASP A 347 -14.58 10.23 13.76
N GLY A 348 -13.38 9.76 13.40
CA GLY A 348 -13.16 8.78 12.33
C GLY A 348 -13.36 9.30 10.90
N VAL A 349 -13.49 10.61 10.71
CA VAL A 349 -13.69 11.25 9.40
C VAL A 349 -12.50 12.14 9.05
N GLU A 350 -12.09 12.15 7.79
CA GLU A 350 -11.09 13.09 7.29
C GLU A 350 -11.59 14.54 7.40
N VAL A 351 -10.89 15.36 8.16
CA VAL A 351 -11.18 16.79 8.35
C VAL A 351 -10.15 17.71 7.73
N GLY A 352 -9.00 17.17 7.33
CA GLY A 352 -7.93 17.92 6.68
C GLY A 352 -6.87 17.00 6.12
N ASN A 353 -6.04 17.55 5.24
CA ASN A 353 -4.86 16.87 4.71
C ASN A 353 -3.76 17.88 4.38
N SER A 354 -2.53 17.39 4.35
CA SER A 354 -1.34 18.11 3.90
C SER A 354 -0.64 17.30 2.83
N ILE A 355 -0.05 17.96 1.82
CA ILE A 355 0.71 17.31 0.75
C ILE A 355 2.19 17.35 1.13
N VAL A 356 2.88 16.23 0.99
CA VAL A 356 4.33 16.10 1.14
C VAL A 356 4.92 15.74 -0.21
N GLU A 357 5.74 16.64 -0.76
CA GLU A 357 6.40 16.43 -2.03
C GLU A 357 7.64 15.55 -1.87
N PRO A 358 7.96 14.70 -2.87
CA PRO A 358 9.20 13.93 -2.87
C PRO A 358 10.41 14.86 -2.92
N ALA A 359 11.52 14.46 -2.32
CA ALA A 359 12.78 15.19 -2.46
C ALA A 359 13.20 15.25 -3.93
N LYS A 360 13.59 16.46 -4.40
CA LYS A 360 14.07 16.67 -5.77
C LYS A 360 15.46 16.09 -5.94
#